data_d34ec7b13852ba07e2f16495c53c89c0
#
_entry.id   d34ec7b13852ba07e2f16495c53c89c0
#
_cell.length_a   1.000
_cell.length_b   1.000
_cell.length_c   1.000
_cell.angle_alpha   90.00
_cell.angle_beta   90.00
_cell.angle_gamma   90.00
#
_symmetry.space_group_name_H-M   'P 1'
#
loop_
_entity.id
_entity.type
_entity.pdbx_description
1 polymer ?
#
loop_
_entity_poly.entity_id
_entity_poly.type
_entity_poly.pdbx_seq_one_letter_code
_entity_poly.pdbx_strand_id
1 'polypeptide(L)'
;MNKEIDNKVDEIINYIKNTDSYKNYLKAKEILDSKEDIKNKIKEIKLYQKQIVNGIGNKKELENKIKDNLDYLENDITYISYKNYLDEVNNMLNIFENKINNYFNEVFH
;
A
#
# COMPACT_ATOMS: atom_id res chain seq x y z
N MET A 1 3.97 13.86 -25.35
CA MET A 1 2.91 12.96 -24.93
C MET A 1 1.56 13.56 -25.28
N ASN A 2 0.55 12.75 -25.55
CA ASN A 2 -0.75 13.23 -25.96
C ASN A 2 -1.46 13.94 -24.79
N LYS A 3 -1.89 15.17 -25.02
CA LYS A 3 -2.53 16.03 -24.02
C LYS A 3 -3.87 15.45 -23.54
N GLU A 4 -4.61 14.75 -24.40
CA GLU A 4 -5.86 14.08 -24.03
C GLU A 4 -5.63 12.97 -23.04
N ILE A 5 -4.56 12.19 -23.19
CA ILE A 5 -4.17 11.12 -22.29
C ILE A 5 -3.79 11.70 -20.93
N ASP A 6 -2.99 12.76 -20.92
CA ASP A 6 -2.59 13.45 -19.67
C ASP A 6 -3.80 13.99 -18.93
N ASN A 7 -4.76 14.59 -19.63
CA ASN A 7 -6.00 15.10 -19.03
C ASN A 7 -6.86 13.97 -18.43
N LYS A 8 -6.94 12.82 -19.12
CA LYS A 8 -7.67 11.65 -18.59
C LYS A 8 -7.03 11.09 -17.34
N VAL A 9 -5.70 11.01 -17.30
CA VAL A 9 -4.96 10.56 -16.13
C VAL A 9 -5.22 11.52 -14.95
N ASP A 10 -5.17 12.83 -15.18
CA ASP A 10 -5.44 13.84 -14.15
C ASP A 10 -6.88 13.73 -13.61
N GLU A 11 -7.86 13.52 -14.47
CA GLU A 11 -9.24 13.30 -14.07
C GLU A 11 -9.39 12.09 -13.15
N ILE A 12 -8.73 10.98 -13.50
CA ILE A 12 -8.77 9.74 -12.72
C ILE A 12 -8.11 9.96 -11.36
N ILE A 13 -6.94 10.60 -11.31
CA ILE A 13 -6.24 10.92 -10.07
C ILE A 13 -7.11 11.78 -9.16
N ASN A 14 -7.73 12.82 -9.71
CA ASN A 14 -8.62 13.69 -8.95
C ASN A 14 -9.85 12.96 -8.43
N TYR A 15 -10.43 12.06 -9.23
CA TYR A 15 -11.54 11.22 -8.79
C TYR A 15 -11.13 10.36 -7.59
N ILE A 16 -9.98 9.67 -7.69
CA ILE A 16 -9.46 8.81 -6.62
C ILE A 16 -9.26 9.62 -5.32
N LYS A 17 -8.63 10.78 -5.42
CA LYS A 17 -8.35 11.66 -4.27
C LYS A 17 -9.61 12.16 -3.56
N ASN A 18 -10.74 12.22 -4.25
CA ASN A 18 -12.00 12.68 -3.71
C ASN A 18 -12.90 11.55 -3.19
N THR A 19 -12.49 10.29 -3.31
CA THR A 19 -13.23 9.15 -2.78
C THR A 19 -13.11 9.07 -1.27
N ASP A 20 -14.14 8.54 -0.61
CA ASP A 20 -14.12 8.29 0.83
C ASP A 20 -13.05 7.25 1.19
N SER A 21 -12.88 6.23 0.36
CA SER A 21 -11.85 5.20 0.56
C SER A 21 -10.44 5.81 0.66
N TYR A 22 -10.10 6.73 -0.24
CA TYR A 22 -8.79 7.39 -0.21
C TYR A 22 -8.63 8.31 1.00
N LYS A 23 -9.67 9.09 1.31
CA LYS A 23 -9.67 9.99 2.47
C LYS A 23 -9.53 9.22 3.78
N ASN A 24 -10.23 8.10 3.91
CA ASN A 24 -10.14 7.22 5.09
C ASN A 24 -8.75 6.61 5.20
N TYR A 25 -8.17 6.19 4.08
CA TYR A 25 -6.80 5.69 4.02
C TYR A 25 -5.80 6.73 4.53
N LEU A 26 -5.91 7.97 4.07
CA LEU A 26 -5.01 9.05 4.51
C LEU A 26 -5.11 9.32 6.01
N LYS A 27 -6.32 9.32 6.56
CA LYS A 27 -6.54 9.49 8.00
C LYS A 27 -5.93 8.33 8.80
N ALA A 28 -6.17 7.11 8.34
CA ALA A 28 -5.62 5.92 8.99
C ALA A 28 -4.09 5.91 8.95
N LYS A 29 -3.50 6.33 7.83
CA LYS A 29 -2.04 6.47 7.68
C LYS A 29 -1.48 7.52 8.64
N GLU A 30 -2.14 8.64 8.79
CA GLU A 30 -1.73 9.70 9.71
C GLU A 30 -1.70 9.19 11.15
N ILE A 31 -2.75 8.47 11.57
CA ILE A 31 -2.82 7.87 12.90
C ILE A 31 -1.71 6.83 13.08
N LEU A 32 -1.49 5.97 12.07
CA LEU A 32 -0.44 4.97 12.09
C LEU A 32 0.93 5.61 12.27
N ASP A 33 1.21 6.67 11.51
CA ASP A 33 2.49 7.38 11.53
C ASP A 33 2.75 8.08 12.88
N SER A 34 1.71 8.33 13.66
CA SER A 34 1.83 8.90 15.01
C SER A 34 2.23 7.85 16.07
N LYS A 35 2.12 6.56 15.75
CA LYS A 35 2.44 5.46 16.67
C LYS A 35 3.86 4.94 16.41
N GLU A 36 4.79 5.29 17.30
CA GLU A 36 6.21 4.92 17.15
C GLU A 36 6.44 3.42 17.21
N ASP A 37 5.73 2.69 18.07
CA ASP A 37 5.85 1.23 18.19
C ASP A 37 5.48 0.53 16.88
N ILE A 38 4.38 0.93 16.24
CA ILE A 38 3.93 0.37 14.98
C ILE A 38 4.91 0.70 13.85
N LYS A 39 5.35 1.95 13.77
CA LYS A 39 6.35 2.39 12.77
C LYS A 39 7.64 1.59 12.89
N ASN A 40 8.11 1.40 14.11
CA ASN A 40 9.34 0.66 14.37
C ASN A 40 9.21 -0.81 13.96
N LYS A 41 8.07 -1.45 14.25
CA LYS A 41 7.82 -2.84 13.82
C LYS A 41 7.83 -2.98 12.31
N ILE A 42 7.23 -2.03 11.60
CA ILE A 42 7.22 -2.02 10.13
C ILE A 42 8.63 -1.84 9.57
N LYS A 43 9.39 -0.90 10.12
CA LYS A 43 10.79 -0.66 9.71
C LYS A 43 11.66 -1.89 9.94
N GLU A 44 11.51 -2.56 11.08
CA GLU A 44 12.25 -3.78 11.38
C GLU A 44 11.95 -4.89 10.39
N ILE A 45 10.68 -5.08 10.03
CA ILE A 45 10.29 -6.09 9.02
C ILE A 45 11.00 -5.83 7.70
N LYS A 46 10.99 -4.57 7.24
CA LYS A 46 11.66 -4.18 5.99
C LYS A 46 13.17 -4.43 6.05
N LEU A 47 13.78 -4.12 7.18
CA LEU A 47 15.20 -4.36 7.41
C LEU A 47 15.52 -5.86 7.36
N TYR A 48 14.75 -6.70 8.06
CA TYR A 48 14.96 -8.15 8.08
C TYR A 48 14.75 -8.76 6.69
N GLN A 49 13.75 -8.32 5.95
CA GLN A 49 13.53 -8.76 4.57
C GLN A 49 14.73 -8.44 3.68
N LYS A 50 15.27 -7.23 3.81
CA LYS A 50 16.46 -6.80 3.07
C LYS A 50 17.69 -7.64 3.42
N GLN A 51 17.87 -7.95 4.70
CA GLN A 51 18.96 -8.81 5.17
C GLN A 51 18.85 -10.21 4.59
N ILE A 52 17.65 -10.79 4.55
CA ILE A 52 17.42 -12.12 3.95
C ILE A 52 17.80 -12.11 2.48
N VAL A 53 17.33 -11.10 1.72
CA VAL A 53 17.64 -10.98 0.28
C VAL A 53 19.13 -10.86 0.03
N ASN A 54 19.85 -10.14 0.90
CA ASN A 54 21.29 -9.89 0.77
C ASN A 54 22.16 -11.00 1.39
N GLY A 55 21.55 -12.05 1.93
CA GLY A 55 22.30 -13.16 2.54
C GLY A 55 23.00 -12.80 3.84
N ILE A 56 22.55 -11.78 4.54
CA ILE A 56 23.11 -11.30 5.80
C ILE A 56 22.39 -11.97 6.96
N GLY A 57 23.15 -12.53 7.91
CA GLY A 57 22.62 -13.14 9.12
C GLY A 57 22.00 -14.52 8.89
N ASN A 58 21.29 -15.00 9.91
CA ASN A 58 20.63 -16.29 9.88
C ASN A 58 19.20 -16.14 9.36
N LYS A 59 18.91 -16.74 8.20
CA LYS A 59 17.62 -16.64 7.53
C LYS A 59 16.46 -17.06 8.43
N LYS A 60 16.59 -18.17 9.13
CA LYS A 60 15.53 -18.72 10.00
C LYS A 60 15.25 -17.79 11.19
N GLU A 61 16.27 -17.25 11.80
CA GLU A 61 16.13 -16.25 12.87
C GLU A 61 15.42 -14.98 12.38
N LEU A 62 15.82 -14.48 11.20
CA LEU A 62 15.21 -13.31 10.60
C LEU A 62 13.73 -13.53 10.25
N GLU A 63 13.41 -14.72 9.71
CA GLU A 63 12.02 -15.09 9.43
C GLU A 63 11.19 -15.16 10.72
N ASN A 64 11.75 -15.67 11.82
CA ASN A 64 11.06 -15.69 13.10
C ASN A 64 10.81 -14.30 13.66
N LYS A 65 11.78 -13.39 13.52
CA LYS A 65 11.63 -12.00 13.93
C LYS A 65 10.55 -11.28 13.11
N ILE A 66 10.50 -11.53 11.81
CA ILE A 66 9.45 -11.01 10.93
C ILE A 66 8.08 -11.52 11.40
N LYS A 67 7.97 -12.80 11.68
CA LYS A 67 6.72 -13.41 12.15
C LYS A 67 6.26 -12.78 13.46
N ASP A 68 7.16 -12.59 14.41
CA ASP A 68 6.82 -11.97 15.70
C ASP A 68 6.33 -10.54 15.52
N ASN A 69 6.98 -9.77 14.66
CA ASN A 69 6.55 -8.40 14.35
C ASN A 69 5.20 -8.38 13.64
N LEU A 70 4.96 -9.30 12.69
CA LEU A 70 3.67 -9.43 12.02
C LEU A 70 2.55 -9.78 13.01
N ASP A 71 2.81 -10.71 13.93
CA ASP A 71 1.84 -11.07 14.97
C ASP A 71 1.48 -9.86 15.84
N TYR A 72 2.47 -9.03 16.17
CA TYR A 72 2.23 -7.79 16.92
C TYR A 72 1.34 -6.83 16.13
N LEU A 73 1.65 -6.61 14.85
CA LEU A 73 0.90 -5.70 13.97
C LEU A 73 -0.53 -6.18 13.73
N GLU A 74 -0.71 -7.48 13.48
CA GLU A 74 -2.02 -8.08 13.19
C GLU A 74 -2.97 -8.04 14.39
N ASN A 75 -2.46 -7.81 15.59
CA ASN A 75 -3.26 -7.63 16.79
C ASN A 75 -3.47 -6.17 17.16
N ASP A 76 -2.90 -5.22 16.41
CA ASP A 76 -3.08 -3.80 16.66
C ASP A 76 -4.22 -3.23 15.81
N ILE A 77 -5.21 -2.62 16.48
CA ILE A 77 -6.40 -2.13 15.79
C ILE A 77 -6.11 -1.00 14.80
N THR A 78 -5.12 -0.16 15.09
CA THR A 78 -4.72 0.93 14.19
C THR A 78 -4.12 0.36 12.90
N TYR A 79 -3.27 -0.65 13.02
CA TYR A 79 -2.67 -1.32 11.87
C TYR A 79 -3.74 -2.06 11.05
N ILE A 80 -4.65 -2.75 11.70
CA ILE A 80 -5.76 -3.46 11.03
C ILE A 80 -6.61 -2.47 10.22
N SER A 81 -6.98 -1.34 10.81
CA SER A 81 -7.76 -0.30 10.13
C SER A 81 -7.00 0.27 8.92
N TYR A 82 -5.72 0.56 9.09
CA TYR A 82 -4.87 1.04 8.00
C TYR A 82 -4.83 0.03 6.85
N LYS A 83 -4.60 -1.25 7.15
CA LYS A 83 -4.54 -2.31 6.14
C LYS A 83 -5.86 -2.45 5.39
N ASN A 84 -6.98 -2.38 6.11
CA ASN A 84 -8.30 -2.49 5.49
C ASN A 84 -8.56 -1.34 4.50
N TYR A 85 -8.24 -0.11 4.90
CA TYR A 85 -8.39 1.04 4.00
C TYR A 85 -7.40 1.01 2.83
N LEU A 86 -6.18 0.53 3.08
CA LEU A 86 -5.19 0.33 2.01
C LEU A 86 -5.69 -0.69 0.99
N ASP A 87 -6.26 -1.80 1.45
CA ASP A 87 -6.80 -2.84 0.57
C ASP A 87 -7.97 -2.29 -0.28
N GLU A 88 -8.84 -1.46 0.31
CA GLU A 88 -9.92 -0.79 -0.44
C GLU A 88 -9.37 0.12 -1.54
N VAL A 89 -8.34 0.91 -1.23
CA VAL A 89 -7.69 1.79 -2.21
C VAL A 89 -7.04 0.97 -3.31
N ASN A 90 -6.32 -0.10 -2.97
CA ASN A 90 -5.68 -0.97 -3.94
C ASN A 90 -6.70 -1.65 -4.86
N ASN A 91 -7.83 -2.10 -4.33
CA ASN A 91 -8.91 -2.68 -5.14
C ASN A 91 -9.48 -1.64 -6.12
N MET A 92 -9.67 -0.42 -5.66
CA MET A 92 -10.14 0.68 -6.51
C MET A 92 -9.12 0.97 -7.62
N LEU A 93 -7.83 1.03 -7.29
CA LEU A 93 -6.76 1.25 -8.27
C LEU A 93 -6.71 0.13 -9.31
N ASN A 94 -6.89 -1.11 -8.90
CA ASN A 94 -6.92 -2.25 -9.82
C ASN A 94 -8.09 -2.16 -10.80
N ILE A 95 -9.27 -1.72 -10.34
CA ILE A 95 -10.43 -1.50 -11.21
C ILE A 95 -10.12 -0.41 -12.25
N PHE A 96 -9.51 0.69 -11.84
CA PHE A 96 -9.13 1.77 -12.75
C PHE A 96 -8.06 1.32 -13.73
N GLU A 97 -7.07 0.57 -13.30
CA GLU A 97 -6.03 0.01 -14.16
C GLU A 97 -6.65 -0.84 -15.28
N ASN A 98 -7.58 -1.71 -14.93
CA ASN A 98 -8.27 -2.55 -15.91
C ASN A 98 -9.08 -1.72 -16.90
N LYS A 99 -9.77 -0.67 -16.45
CA LYS A 99 -10.52 0.24 -17.31
C LYS A 99 -9.60 1.02 -18.25
N ILE A 100 -8.47 1.49 -17.75
CA ILE A 100 -7.47 2.19 -18.56
C ILE A 100 -6.91 1.25 -19.63
N ASN A 101 -6.56 0.02 -19.28
CA ASN A 101 -6.06 -0.97 -20.22
C ASN A 101 -7.09 -1.29 -21.30
N ASN A 102 -8.35 -1.45 -20.94
CA ASN A 102 -9.42 -1.67 -21.88
C ASN A 102 -9.61 -0.48 -22.82
N TYR A 103 -9.54 0.73 -22.30
CA TYR A 103 -9.61 1.95 -23.11
C TYR A 103 -8.49 2.00 -24.14
N PHE A 104 -7.26 1.73 -23.75
CA PHE A 104 -6.11 1.70 -24.67
C PHE A 104 -6.26 0.61 -25.71
N ASN A 105 -6.75 -0.56 -25.34
CA ASN A 105 -7.00 -1.64 -26.30
C ASN A 105 -8.05 -1.25 -27.33
N GLU A 106 -9.10 -0.56 -26.95
CA GLU A 106 -10.13 -0.06 -27.88
C GLU A 106 -9.61 1.01 -28.81
N VAL A 107 -8.77 1.93 -28.31
CA VAL A 107 -8.27 3.07 -29.08
C VAL A 107 -7.13 2.67 -30.02
N PHE A 108 -6.29 1.71 -29.64
CA PHE A 108 -5.07 1.36 -30.37
C PHE A 108 -5.14 0.01 -31.10
N HIS A 109 -6.26 -0.63 -31.07
CA HIS A 109 -6.58 -1.85 -31.82
C HIS A 109 -7.78 -1.62 -32.71
#